data_5b90266023ec21df31fb867b138cd420
#
_entry.id   5b90266023ec21df31fb867b138cd420
#
_cell.length_a   1.000
_cell.length_b   1.000
_cell.length_c   1.000
_cell.angle_alpha   90.00
_cell.angle_beta   90.00
_cell.angle_gamma   90.00
#
_symmetry.space_group_name_H-M   'P 1'
#
loop_
_entity.id
_entity.type
_entity.pdbx_description
1 polymer ?
#
loop_
_entity_poly.entity_id
_entity_poly.type
_entity_poly.pdbx_seq_one_letter_code
_entity_poly.pdbx_strand_id
1 'polypeptide(L)'
;MHAVVFTQPDEYELADVPDPVSGADLVTVAVKSTTICATDVKILHGTVPFVTFPHIPGHEFGGEIVEVGSNVTGLQKGDLVGVEAHVGCGKCPRCLEGLYNLCENYGIRGSGHAHIGFTVAGGLAEYCAVPAKAAHLLPVGLTSNHAMFTDTLGIVLWAFERAGGVRGGETVAIVGPGALGLLAVQVARALGAGRVFVVGTPEDDKRLALASRLGADEVVIAESDISPARSVRELTKGRGADLVVEFAGTSDAGKQSLEMARRGGRVVLAGATSPGRELNVDLSVIVRGHLSVFGSVANPQSISRRANVMMQKGLVDVTPLITHELPLSEFLSAWKMVTKRIGDPIRIMMHP
;
A
#
# COMPACT_ATOMS: atom_id res chain seq x y z
N MET A 1 -17.08 19.46 -10.20
CA MET A 1 -15.68 19.26 -9.77
C MET A 1 -14.84 18.64 -10.87
N HIS A 2 -13.54 18.94 -10.91
CA HIS A 2 -12.62 18.26 -11.82
C HIS A 2 -12.24 16.88 -11.25
N ALA A 3 -12.21 15.87 -12.13
CA ALA A 3 -11.82 14.52 -11.77
C ALA A 3 -11.17 13.79 -12.96
N VAL A 4 -10.29 12.84 -12.66
CA VAL A 4 -9.83 11.86 -13.63
C VAL A 4 -10.90 10.77 -13.73
N VAL A 5 -11.40 10.54 -14.93
CA VAL A 5 -12.42 9.52 -15.21
C VAL A 5 -11.82 8.47 -16.13
N PHE A 6 -11.78 7.22 -15.68
CA PHE A 6 -11.55 6.08 -16.56
C PHE A 6 -12.86 5.74 -17.24
N THR A 7 -12.99 6.07 -18.54
CA THR A 7 -14.25 5.99 -19.29
C THR A 7 -14.56 4.57 -19.74
N GLN A 8 -13.52 3.84 -20.14
CA GLN A 8 -13.54 2.41 -20.48
C GLN A 8 -12.09 1.85 -20.36
N PRO A 9 -11.87 0.55 -20.53
CA PRO A 9 -10.51 0.01 -20.51
C PRO A 9 -9.59 0.75 -21.48
N ASP A 10 -8.41 1.11 -20.97
CA ASP A 10 -7.34 1.86 -21.65
C ASP A 10 -7.67 3.30 -22.06
N GLU A 11 -8.85 3.82 -21.64
CA GLU A 11 -9.24 5.20 -21.91
C GLU A 11 -9.56 5.98 -20.63
N TYR A 12 -9.07 7.20 -20.58
CA TYR A 12 -9.34 8.14 -19.49
C TYR A 12 -9.38 9.57 -19.98
N GLU A 13 -10.05 10.40 -19.22
CA GLU A 13 -10.11 11.85 -19.44
C GLU A 13 -10.05 12.62 -18.12
N LEU A 14 -9.64 13.87 -18.17
CA LEU A 14 -9.87 14.84 -17.10
C LEU A 14 -11.17 15.58 -17.42
N ALA A 15 -12.20 15.39 -16.60
CA ALA A 15 -13.55 15.84 -16.88
C ALA A 15 -14.14 16.66 -15.72
N ASP A 16 -15.07 17.55 -16.09
CA ASP A 16 -16.00 18.16 -15.15
C ASP A 16 -17.14 17.20 -14.86
N VAL A 17 -17.22 16.74 -13.62
CA VAL A 17 -18.27 15.83 -13.15
C VAL A 17 -19.06 16.48 -12.01
N PRO A 18 -20.31 16.02 -11.75
CA PRO A 18 -21.04 16.49 -10.57
C PRO A 18 -20.26 16.28 -9.28
N ASP A 19 -20.43 17.18 -8.31
CA ASP A 19 -19.87 17.01 -6.97
C ASP A 19 -20.42 15.73 -6.32
N PRO A 20 -19.66 15.08 -5.43
CA PRO A 20 -20.12 13.88 -4.77
C PRO A 20 -21.34 14.16 -3.89
N VAL A 21 -22.28 13.22 -3.91
CA VAL A 21 -23.50 13.35 -3.12
C VAL A 21 -23.20 12.99 -1.67
N SER A 22 -23.50 13.89 -0.75
CA SER A 22 -23.44 13.65 0.70
C SER A 22 -24.43 12.58 1.13
N GLY A 23 -24.13 11.93 2.24
CA GLY A 23 -24.99 10.93 2.84
C GLY A 23 -24.89 10.96 4.37
N ALA A 24 -25.91 10.44 5.04
CA ALA A 24 -25.99 10.50 6.50
C ALA A 24 -24.76 9.90 7.23
N ASP A 25 -24.15 8.88 6.65
CA ASP A 25 -22.99 8.15 7.20
C ASP A 25 -21.66 8.49 6.49
N LEU A 26 -21.67 9.50 5.60
CA LEU A 26 -20.53 9.89 4.78
C LEU A 26 -19.89 11.18 5.30
N VAL A 27 -18.63 11.37 4.94
CA VAL A 27 -17.96 12.67 4.95
C VAL A 27 -17.48 13.00 3.55
N THR A 28 -17.56 14.27 3.16
CA THR A 28 -16.95 14.75 1.91
C THR A 28 -15.60 15.35 2.22
N VAL A 29 -14.58 14.80 1.57
CA VAL A 29 -13.18 15.23 1.69
C VAL A 29 -12.84 16.11 0.49
N ALA A 30 -12.43 17.35 0.72
CA ALA A 30 -11.69 18.15 -0.26
C ALA A 30 -10.28 17.58 -0.35
N VAL A 31 -9.96 16.91 -1.43
CA VAL A 31 -8.68 16.22 -1.60
C VAL A 31 -7.55 17.25 -1.67
N LYS A 32 -6.51 17.07 -0.86
CA LYS A 32 -5.33 17.92 -0.83
C LYS A 32 -4.09 17.21 -1.37
N SER A 33 -4.07 15.90 -1.25
CA SER A 33 -3.00 15.05 -1.81
C SER A 33 -3.59 13.71 -2.24
N THR A 34 -3.20 13.27 -3.41
CA THR A 34 -3.53 11.95 -3.96
C THR A 34 -2.33 11.44 -4.77
N THR A 35 -2.29 10.16 -5.10
CA THR A 35 -1.21 9.60 -5.93
C THR A 35 -1.73 8.53 -6.86
N ILE A 36 -0.95 8.24 -7.92
CA ILE A 36 -1.19 7.14 -8.84
C ILE A 36 -0.44 5.91 -8.30
N CYS A 37 -1.17 4.82 -8.09
CA CYS A 37 -0.62 3.53 -7.69
C CYS A 37 -0.52 2.59 -8.91
N ALA A 38 0.38 1.61 -8.84
CA ALA A 38 0.43 0.53 -9.84
C ALA A 38 -0.90 -0.24 -9.99
N THR A 39 -1.76 -0.19 -8.98
CA THR A 39 -3.10 -0.78 -9.04
C THR A 39 -4.04 0.02 -9.93
N ASP A 40 -3.90 1.36 -10.00
CA ASP A 40 -4.71 2.19 -10.91
C ASP A 40 -4.41 1.84 -12.37
N VAL A 41 -3.17 1.45 -12.68
CA VAL A 41 -2.80 0.93 -14.01
C VAL A 41 -3.56 -0.35 -14.35
N LYS A 42 -3.69 -1.26 -13.39
CA LYS A 42 -4.47 -2.50 -13.56
C LYS A 42 -5.98 -2.20 -13.71
N ILE A 43 -6.48 -1.22 -12.96
CA ILE A 43 -7.87 -0.76 -13.08
C ILE A 43 -8.12 -0.24 -14.49
N LEU A 44 -7.27 0.66 -14.98
CA LEU A 44 -7.44 1.22 -16.33
C LEU A 44 -7.42 0.14 -17.41
N HIS A 45 -6.55 -0.87 -17.28
CA HIS A 45 -6.53 -2.02 -18.21
C HIS A 45 -7.72 -2.98 -18.07
N GLY A 46 -8.69 -2.70 -17.18
CA GLY A 46 -9.86 -3.56 -16.98
C GLY A 46 -9.53 -4.94 -16.37
N THR A 47 -8.35 -5.10 -15.76
CA THR A 47 -7.92 -6.39 -15.18
C THR A 47 -8.38 -6.58 -13.73
N VAL A 48 -9.03 -5.57 -13.13
CA VAL A 48 -9.59 -5.64 -11.78
C VAL A 48 -11.10 -5.93 -11.90
N PRO A 49 -11.56 -7.13 -11.56
CA PRO A 49 -12.90 -7.61 -11.98
C PRO A 49 -14.08 -6.92 -11.30
N PHE A 50 -13.86 -6.13 -10.25
CA PHE A 50 -14.93 -5.48 -9.48
C PHE A 50 -15.13 -4.00 -9.85
N VAL A 51 -14.31 -3.46 -10.74
CA VAL A 51 -14.41 -2.09 -11.22
C VAL A 51 -15.35 -2.05 -12.42
N THR A 52 -16.26 -1.08 -12.42
CA THR A 52 -17.17 -0.82 -13.55
C THR A 52 -16.89 0.56 -14.10
N PHE A 53 -16.83 0.70 -15.41
CA PHE A 53 -16.65 1.98 -16.10
C PHE A 53 -17.99 2.66 -16.42
N PRO A 54 -18.07 4.01 -16.46
CA PRO A 54 -17.01 4.95 -16.12
C PRO A 54 -16.70 4.95 -14.62
N HIS A 55 -15.42 5.29 -14.24
CA HIS A 55 -14.95 5.21 -12.86
C HIS A 55 -13.99 6.34 -12.53
N ILE A 56 -14.09 6.90 -11.32
CA ILE A 56 -13.10 7.82 -10.76
C ILE A 56 -12.15 7.00 -9.88
N PRO A 57 -10.87 6.82 -10.26
CA PRO A 57 -9.90 6.04 -9.50
C PRO A 57 -9.24 6.85 -8.37
N GLY A 58 -8.18 6.29 -7.78
CA GLY A 58 -7.41 6.90 -6.71
C GLY A 58 -7.85 6.41 -5.34
N HIS A 59 -7.01 5.63 -4.70
CA HIS A 59 -7.28 4.99 -3.42
C HIS A 59 -6.27 5.36 -2.34
N GLU A 60 -5.23 6.11 -2.69
CA GLU A 60 -4.21 6.63 -1.77
C GLU A 60 -4.34 8.16 -1.75
N PHE A 61 -5.13 8.71 -0.84
CA PHE A 61 -5.39 10.15 -0.76
C PHE A 61 -5.79 10.61 0.63
N GLY A 62 -5.81 11.91 0.82
CA GLY A 62 -6.38 12.56 1.97
C GLY A 62 -6.60 14.03 1.76
N GLY A 63 -7.19 14.69 2.75
CA GLY A 63 -7.54 16.09 2.64
C GLY A 63 -8.36 16.59 3.83
N GLU A 64 -9.06 17.69 3.62
CA GLU A 64 -9.87 18.35 4.63
C GLU A 64 -11.34 17.96 4.50
N ILE A 65 -11.99 17.64 5.60
CA ILE A 65 -13.44 17.40 5.63
C ILE A 65 -14.17 18.72 5.41
N VAL A 66 -14.99 18.79 4.35
CA VAL A 66 -15.80 19.97 4.01
C VAL A 66 -17.28 19.77 4.29
N GLU A 67 -17.73 18.51 4.42
CA GLU A 67 -19.10 18.18 4.74
C GLU A 67 -19.17 16.91 5.60
N VAL A 68 -20.10 16.87 6.56
CA VAL A 68 -20.27 15.78 7.53
C VAL A 68 -21.71 15.34 7.56
N GLY A 69 -21.94 14.05 7.36
CA GLY A 69 -23.27 13.44 7.39
C GLY A 69 -23.89 13.45 8.80
N SER A 70 -25.21 13.46 8.86
CA SER A 70 -25.98 13.62 10.12
C SER A 70 -25.77 12.53 11.16
N ASN A 71 -25.34 11.33 10.76
CA ASN A 71 -25.05 10.20 11.65
C ASN A 71 -23.58 10.12 12.08
N VAL A 72 -22.72 10.96 11.50
CA VAL A 72 -21.27 10.92 11.76
C VAL A 72 -20.96 11.55 13.11
N THR A 73 -20.14 10.86 13.89
CA THR A 73 -19.64 11.35 15.18
C THR A 73 -18.11 11.28 15.19
N GLY A 74 -17.48 12.20 15.94
CA GLY A 74 -16.03 12.21 16.13
C GLY A 74 -15.21 12.77 14.94
N LEU A 75 -15.88 13.28 13.91
CA LEU A 75 -15.29 14.03 12.80
C LEU A 75 -16.09 15.32 12.58
N GLN A 76 -15.41 16.38 12.17
CA GLN A 76 -16.02 17.68 11.94
C GLN A 76 -15.42 18.35 10.69
N LYS A 77 -16.12 19.35 10.18
CA LYS A 77 -15.62 20.18 9.09
C LYS A 77 -14.32 20.88 9.51
N GLY A 78 -13.32 20.85 8.62
CA GLY A 78 -11.98 21.37 8.85
C GLY A 78 -10.98 20.31 9.36
N ASP A 79 -11.45 19.11 9.73
CA ASP A 79 -10.56 18.03 10.12
C ASP A 79 -9.71 17.57 8.94
N LEU A 80 -8.41 17.41 9.15
CA LEU A 80 -7.50 16.82 8.18
C LEU A 80 -7.49 15.30 8.37
N VAL A 81 -7.78 14.57 7.29
CA VAL A 81 -7.92 13.11 7.31
C VAL A 81 -7.11 12.43 6.22
N GLY A 82 -6.58 11.25 6.52
CA GLY A 82 -6.14 10.27 5.53
C GLY A 82 -7.24 9.24 5.32
N VAL A 83 -7.42 8.79 4.08
CA VAL A 83 -8.49 7.86 3.73
C VAL A 83 -7.92 6.45 3.60
N GLU A 84 -8.59 5.49 4.23
CA GLU A 84 -8.37 4.07 4.05
C GLU A 84 -9.28 3.56 2.93
N ALA A 85 -8.68 2.88 1.95
CA ALA A 85 -9.43 2.49 0.76
C ALA A 85 -10.49 1.41 1.03
N HIS A 86 -10.23 0.50 1.96
CA HIS A 86 -11.06 -0.69 2.15
C HIS A 86 -12.04 -0.54 3.31
N VAL A 87 -13.33 -0.60 3.02
CA VAL A 87 -14.41 -0.47 4.01
C VAL A 87 -15.25 -1.74 4.06
N GLY A 88 -15.16 -2.49 5.15
CA GLY A 88 -15.96 -3.69 5.34
C GLY A 88 -17.45 -3.41 5.56
N CYS A 89 -18.30 -4.39 5.25
CA CYS A 89 -19.76 -4.26 5.42
C CYS A 89 -20.23 -4.17 6.89
N GLY A 90 -19.36 -4.51 7.86
CA GLY A 90 -19.63 -4.44 9.30
C GLY A 90 -20.51 -5.56 9.87
N LYS A 91 -21.03 -6.49 9.05
CA LYS A 91 -22.02 -7.51 9.48
C LYS A 91 -21.69 -8.94 9.12
N CYS A 92 -20.75 -9.21 8.20
CA CYS A 92 -20.31 -10.57 7.91
C CYS A 92 -19.35 -11.10 9.01
N PRO A 93 -19.15 -12.41 9.13
CA PRO A 93 -18.26 -12.98 10.13
C PRO A 93 -16.88 -12.34 10.16
N ARG A 94 -16.25 -12.14 9.00
CA ARG A 94 -14.91 -11.52 8.92
C ARG A 94 -14.87 -10.08 9.43
N CYS A 95 -15.90 -9.30 9.11
CA CYS A 95 -16.00 -7.94 9.64
C CYS A 95 -16.20 -7.93 11.16
N LEU A 96 -16.98 -8.85 11.71
CA LEU A 96 -17.20 -8.98 13.16
C LEU A 96 -15.96 -9.47 13.91
N GLU A 97 -15.07 -10.21 13.24
CA GLU A 97 -13.73 -10.57 13.74
C GLU A 97 -12.70 -9.43 13.64
N GLY A 98 -13.09 -8.27 13.08
CA GLY A 98 -12.18 -7.15 12.83
C GLY A 98 -11.36 -7.26 11.54
N LEU A 99 -11.54 -8.33 10.78
CA LEU A 99 -10.82 -8.62 9.53
C LEU A 99 -11.63 -8.16 8.31
N TYR A 100 -12.05 -6.90 8.29
CA TYR A 100 -12.92 -6.40 7.23
C TYR A 100 -12.22 -6.27 5.86
N ASN A 101 -10.88 -6.25 5.80
CA ASN A 101 -10.12 -6.45 4.58
C ASN A 101 -10.39 -7.81 3.91
N LEU A 102 -10.98 -8.75 4.64
CA LEU A 102 -11.46 -10.05 4.16
C LEU A 102 -12.99 -10.10 4.10
N CYS A 103 -13.66 -8.98 3.92
CA CYS A 103 -15.11 -8.89 3.90
C CYS A 103 -15.72 -9.86 2.87
N GLU A 104 -16.64 -10.72 3.31
CA GLU A 104 -17.30 -11.73 2.45
C GLU A 104 -18.25 -11.08 1.43
N ASN A 105 -18.63 -9.83 1.65
CA ASN A 105 -19.48 -9.05 0.76
C ASN A 105 -18.68 -8.13 -0.17
N TYR A 106 -17.42 -8.44 -0.44
CA TYR A 106 -16.58 -7.65 -1.32
C TYR A 106 -17.20 -7.52 -2.71
N GLY A 107 -17.29 -6.29 -3.21
CA GLY A 107 -17.85 -5.99 -4.54
C GLY A 107 -19.38 -6.09 -4.65
N ILE A 108 -20.10 -6.51 -3.59
CA ILE A 108 -21.56 -6.60 -3.61
C ILE A 108 -22.16 -5.23 -3.30
N ARG A 109 -22.78 -4.61 -4.32
CA ARG A 109 -23.45 -3.31 -4.17
C ARG A 109 -24.57 -3.38 -3.11
N GLY A 110 -24.70 -2.32 -2.31
CA GLY A 110 -25.72 -2.23 -1.25
C GLY A 110 -25.49 -3.10 -0.02
N SER A 111 -24.39 -3.86 0.02
CA SER A 111 -24.05 -4.69 1.18
C SER A 111 -23.51 -3.90 2.38
N GLY A 112 -23.12 -2.64 2.17
CA GLY A 112 -22.38 -1.81 3.10
C GLY A 112 -20.84 -1.94 2.96
N HIS A 113 -20.37 -2.80 2.05
CA HIS A 113 -18.96 -2.83 1.64
C HIS A 113 -18.68 -1.70 0.65
N ALA A 114 -17.52 -1.06 0.79
CA ALA A 114 -16.97 -0.14 -0.20
C ALA A 114 -15.46 -0.35 -0.33
N HIS A 115 -14.94 -0.22 -1.55
CA HIS A 115 -13.51 -0.12 -1.81
C HIS A 115 -13.32 1.16 -2.63
N ILE A 116 -12.82 2.19 -1.97
CA ILE A 116 -12.70 3.55 -2.50
C ILE A 116 -11.65 3.54 -3.62
N GLY A 117 -11.98 4.13 -4.76
CA GLY A 117 -11.16 4.05 -5.97
C GLY A 117 -11.26 2.74 -6.76
N PHE A 118 -12.15 1.80 -6.31
CA PHE A 118 -12.40 0.50 -6.97
C PHE A 118 -13.90 0.25 -7.21
N THR A 119 -14.67 0.04 -6.15
CA THR A 119 -16.12 -0.23 -6.25
C THR A 119 -16.97 1.02 -6.07
N VAL A 120 -16.36 2.09 -5.56
CA VAL A 120 -16.92 3.44 -5.43
C VAL A 120 -15.87 4.45 -5.86
N ALA A 121 -16.28 5.69 -6.17
CA ALA A 121 -15.39 6.75 -6.61
C ALA A 121 -14.24 6.99 -5.64
N GLY A 122 -13.09 7.35 -6.19
CA GLY A 122 -11.84 7.60 -5.46
C GLY A 122 -11.41 9.06 -5.43
N GLY A 123 -10.17 9.28 -5.03
CA GLY A 123 -9.56 10.59 -4.74
C GLY A 123 -8.73 11.20 -5.87
N LEU A 124 -8.73 10.67 -7.09
CA LEU A 124 -8.18 11.40 -8.25
C LEU A 124 -9.23 12.43 -8.74
N ALA A 125 -9.66 13.29 -7.82
CA ALA A 125 -10.70 14.31 -7.99
C ALA A 125 -10.54 15.40 -6.93
N GLU A 126 -11.18 16.57 -7.12
CA GLU A 126 -11.18 17.66 -6.14
C GLU A 126 -11.90 17.28 -4.83
N TYR A 127 -12.95 16.47 -4.92
CA TYR A 127 -13.75 16.02 -3.78
C TYR A 127 -14.05 14.52 -3.87
N CYS A 128 -14.11 13.89 -2.71
CA CYS A 128 -14.53 12.49 -2.61
C CYS A 128 -15.41 12.29 -1.38
N ALA A 129 -16.63 11.74 -1.58
CA ALA A 129 -17.48 11.32 -0.47
C ALA A 129 -17.11 9.88 -0.04
N VAL A 130 -16.75 9.71 1.21
CA VAL A 130 -16.32 8.43 1.77
C VAL A 130 -17.11 8.07 3.02
N PRO A 131 -17.34 6.78 3.31
CA PRO A 131 -17.86 6.36 4.60
C PRO A 131 -17.00 6.94 5.73
N ALA A 132 -17.63 7.55 6.74
CA ALA A 132 -16.91 8.23 7.82
C ALA A 132 -15.87 7.33 8.53
N LYS A 133 -16.14 6.02 8.60
CA LYS A 133 -15.21 5.04 9.16
C LYS A 133 -13.92 4.84 8.34
N ALA A 134 -13.90 5.27 7.08
CA ALA A 134 -12.70 5.25 6.23
C ALA A 134 -11.82 6.48 6.41
N ALA A 135 -12.36 7.56 6.98
CA ALA A 135 -11.64 8.80 7.23
C ALA A 135 -10.94 8.72 8.59
N HIS A 136 -9.61 8.73 8.58
CA HIS A 136 -8.79 8.69 9.78
C HIS A 136 -8.21 10.06 10.07
N LEU A 137 -8.65 10.68 11.19
CA LEU A 137 -8.13 11.96 11.64
C LEU A 137 -6.59 11.90 11.74
N LEU A 138 -5.94 12.85 11.11
CA LEU A 138 -4.49 12.98 11.23
C LEU A 138 -4.11 13.61 12.56
N PRO A 139 -3.17 13.02 13.29
CA PRO A 139 -2.62 13.62 14.50
C PRO A 139 -1.98 14.98 14.23
N VAL A 140 -2.00 15.85 15.22
CA VAL A 140 -1.35 17.17 15.16
C VAL A 140 0.13 17.03 14.79
N GLY A 141 0.59 17.88 13.85
CA GLY A 141 1.94 17.88 13.31
C GLY A 141 2.09 17.15 11.97
N LEU A 142 1.09 16.35 11.56
CA LEU A 142 1.04 15.81 10.20
C LEU A 142 0.33 16.80 9.26
N THR A 143 0.69 16.71 7.98
CA THR A 143 0.15 17.56 6.90
C THR A 143 -0.60 16.72 5.88
N SER A 144 -1.23 17.36 4.90
CA SER A 144 -1.87 16.66 3.79
C SER A 144 -0.92 15.70 3.06
N ASN A 145 0.37 16.00 2.99
CA ASN A 145 1.36 15.11 2.34
C ASN A 145 1.48 13.76 3.05
N HIS A 146 1.23 13.71 4.36
CA HIS A 146 1.19 12.45 5.11
C HIS A 146 -0.11 11.70 4.90
N ALA A 147 -1.21 12.42 4.61
CA ALA A 147 -2.56 11.86 4.51
C ALA A 147 -2.66 10.72 3.50
N MET A 148 -2.03 10.87 2.32
CA MET A 148 -2.05 9.86 1.27
C MET A 148 -1.30 8.57 1.62
N PHE A 149 -0.49 8.56 2.69
CA PHE A 149 0.22 7.36 3.16
C PHE A 149 -0.53 6.59 4.24
N THR A 150 -1.67 7.09 4.73
CA THR A 150 -2.45 6.43 5.80
C THR A 150 -2.77 4.98 5.46
N ASP A 151 -3.29 4.72 4.26
CA ASP A 151 -3.62 3.38 3.78
C ASP A 151 -2.35 2.58 3.46
N THR A 152 -1.45 3.15 2.67
CA THR A 152 -0.23 2.48 2.20
C THR A 152 0.67 2.00 3.35
N LEU A 153 0.88 2.86 4.36
CA LEU A 153 1.63 2.47 5.56
C LEU A 153 0.87 1.44 6.39
N GLY A 154 -0.46 1.53 6.42
CA GLY A 154 -1.33 0.51 7.03
C GLY A 154 -1.12 -0.87 6.42
N ILE A 155 -1.07 -0.97 5.08
CA ILE A 155 -0.80 -2.23 4.35
C ILE A 155 0.55 -2.82 4.77
N VAL A 156 1.58 -1.98 4.87
CA VAL A 156 2.92 -2.43 5.29
C VAL A 156 2.90 -2.94 6.72
N LEU A 157 2.32 -2.20 7.66
CA LEU A 157 2.18 -2.63 9.05
C LEU A 157 1.44 -3.96 9.17
N TRP A 158 0.34 -4.11 8.42
CA TRP A 158 -0.43 -5.34 8.43
C TRP A 158 0.38 -6.53 7.93
N ALA A 159 1.22 -6.35 6.90
CA ALA A 159 2.10 -7.41 6.43
C ALA A 159 3.02 -7.93 7.55
N PHE A 160 3.60 -7.05 8.35
CA PHE A 160 4.39 -7.46 9.51
C PHE A 160 3.54 -8.15 10.58
N GLU A 161 2.34 -7.66 10.87
CA GLU A 161 1.46 -8.23 11.88
C GLU A 161 0.94 -9.61 11.50
N ARG A 162 0.72 -9.88 10.20
CA ARG A 162 0.38 -11.22 9.70
C ARG A 162 1.41 -12.28 10.11
N ALA A 163 2.66 -11.89 10.24
CA ALA A 163 3.74 -12.77 10.69
C ALA A 163 4.01 -12.70 12.21
N GLY A 164 3.17 -12.02 12.98
CA GLY A 164 3.37 -11.82 14.43
C GLY A 164 4.40 -10.74 14.77
N GLY A 165 4.61 -9.77 13.86
CA GLY A 165 5.55 -8.67 14.02
C GLY A 165 7.02 -9.06 13.85
N VAL A 166 7.91 -8.15 14.23
CA VAL A 166 9.35 -8.38 14.33
C VAL A 166 9.71 -8.66 15.78
N ARG A 167 10.46 -9.71 16.04
CA ARG A 167 11.03 -9.96 17.37
C ARG A 167 12.36 -9.21 17.48
N GLY A 168 12.58 -8.54 18.59
CA GLY A 168 13.80 -7.73 18.79
C GLY A 168 15.08 -8.47 18.42
N GLY A 169 15.89 -7.85 17.57
CA GLY A 169 17.15 -8.40 17.08
C GLY A 169 17.05 -9.32 15.85
N GLU A 170 15.86 -9.63 15.35
CA GLU A 170 15.71 -10.44 14.15
C GLU A 170 16.31 -9.79 12.90
N THR A 171 16.77 -10.63 11.96
CA THR A 171 17.14 -10.21 10.59
C THR A 171 15.90 -10.25 9.71
N VAL A 172 15.57 -9.10 9.11
CA VAL A 172 14.44 -8.94 8.18
C VAL A 172 14.98 -8.74 6.77
N ALA A 173 14.48 -9.50 5.79
CA ALA A 173 14.72 -9.25 4.38
C ALA A 173 13.44 -8.72 3.73
N ILE A 174 13.57 -7.63 2.97
CA ILE A 174 12.48 -6.96 2.25
C ILE A 174 12.75 -7.12 0.77
N VAL A 175 11.80 -7.66 0.02
CA VAL A 175 11.94 -7.91 -1.42
C VAL A 175 11.08 -6.93 -2.20
N GLY A 176 11.73 -6.12 -3.04
CA GLY A 176 11.12 -5.05 -3.84
C GLY A 176 11.21 -3.67 -3.20
N PRO A 177 12.12 -2.78 -3.68
CA PRO A 177 12.35 -1.45 -3.14
C PRO A 177 11.35 -0.41 -3.71
N GLY A 178 10.10 -0.79 -3.94
CA GLY A 178 9.01 0.13 -4.23
C GLY A 178 8.57 0.91 -2.98
N ALA A 179 7.52 1.73 -3.09
CA ALA A 179 7.03 2.52 -1.95
C ALA A 179 6.72 1.65 -0.72
N LEU A 180 6.07 0.49 -0.88
CA LEU A 180 5.80 -0.44 0.22
C LEU A 180 7.08 -0.96 0.86
N GLY A 181 8.06 -1.37 0.04
CA GLY A 181 9.34 -1.88 0.54
C GLY A 181 10.16 -0.82 1.27
N LEU A 182 10.18 0.41 0.78
CA LEU A 182 10.88 1.54 1.43
C LEU A 182 10.22 1.93 2.76
N LEU A 183 8.89 1.89 2.84
CA LEU A 183 8.17 2.03 4.12
C LEU A 183 8.48 0.85 5.05
N ALA A 184 8.57 -0.36 4.51
CA ALA A 184 8.86 -1.57 5.29
C ALA A 184 10.24 -1.55 5.94
N VAL A 185 11.24 -0.89 5.35
CA VAL A 185 12.57 -0.67 5.98
C VAL A 185 12.41 0.05 7.31
N GLN A 186 11.71 1.17 7.29
CA GLN A 186 11.49 1.99 8.48
C GLN A 186 10.61 1.29 9.52
N VAL A 187 9.55 0.62 9.06
CA VAL A 187 8.67 -0.19 9.92
C VAL A 187 9.45 -1.32 10.60
N ALA A 188 10.30 -2.05 9.86
CA ALA A 188 11.14 -3.11 10.43
C ALA A 188 12.05 -2.57 11.53
N ARG A 189 12.67 -1.41 11.31
CA ARG A 189 13.50 -0.72 12.33
C ARG A 189 12.68 -0.31 13.54
N ALA A 190 11.55 0.33 13.33
CA ALA A 190 10.65 0.78 14.40
C ALA A 190 10.13 -0.40 15.25
N LEU A 191 9.97 -1.58 14.65
CA LEU A 191 9.57 -2.82 15.33
C LEU A 191 10.74 -3.56 16.00
N GLY A 192 11.98 -3.09 15.88
CA GLY A 192 13.14 -3.64 16.59
C GLY A 192 13.95 -4.66 15.79
N ALA A 193 13.92 -4.64 14.47
CA ALA A 193 14.81 -5.45 13.64
C ALA A 193 16.28 -5.18 13.95
N GLY A 194 17.06 -6.23 14.18
CA GLY A 194 18.50 -6.13 14.41
C GLY A 194 19.26 -5.84 13.11
N ARG A 195 18.82 -6.46 12.01
CA ARG A 195 19.34 -6.20 10.65
C ARG A 195 18.21 -6.15 9.65
N VAL A 196 18.33 -5.23 8.69
CA VAL A 196 17.36 -5.07 7.58
C VAL A 196 18.12 -5.14 6.27
N PHE A 197 17.73 -6.10 5.42
CA PHE A 197 18.24 -6.25 4.07
C PHE A 197 17.14 -5.86 3.06
N VAL A 198 17.52 -5.21 1.98
CA VAL A 198 16.59 -4.89 0.89
C VAL A 198 17.08 -5.51 -0.40
N VAL A 199 16.20 -6.24 -1.06
CA VAL A 199 16.46 -6.90 -2.34
C VAL A 199 15.76 -6.16 -3.46
N GLY A 200 16.50 -5.77 -4.49
CA GLY A 200 16.00 -5.14 -5.70
C GLY A 200 16.75 -5.61 -6.94
N THR A 201 16.41 -5.06 -8.08
CA THR A 201 17.05 -5.33 -9.36
C THR A 201 18.06 -4.23 -9.71
N PRO A 202 18.94 -4.40 -10.71
CA PRO A 202 19.86 -3.34 -11.15
C PRO A 202 19.17 -2.03 -11.53
N GLU A 203 17.91 -2.10 -11.99
CA GLU A 203 17.11 -0.92 -12.36
C GLU A 203 16.59 -0.15 -11.14
N ASP A 204 16.80 -0.68 -9.93
CA ASP A 204 16.34 -0.06 -8.67
C ASP A 204 17.47 0.68 -7.92
N ASP A 205 18.56 1.03 -8.56
CA ASP A 205 19.77 1.61 -7.96
C ASP A 205 19.45 2.80 -7.03
N LYS A 206 18.65 3.76 -7.50
CA LYS A 206 18.24 4.94 -6.72
C LYS A 206 17.37 4.57 -5.53
N ARG A 207 16.48 3.59 -5.69
CA ARG A 207 15.58 3.09 -4.63
C ARG A 207 16.35 2.31 -3.58
N LEU A 208 17.34 1.51 -4.00
CA LEU A 208 18.25 0.80 -3.10
C LEU A 208 19.14 1.78 -2.30
N ALA A 209 19.65 2.83 -2.96
CA ALA A 209 20.36 3.90 -2.26
C ALA A 209 19.46 4.63 -1.25
N LEU A 210 18.18 4.84 -1.57
CA LEU A 210 17.21 5.39 -0.62
C LEU A 210 16.95 4.41 0.52
N ALA A 211 16.79 3.12 0.25
CA ALA A 211 16.60 2.09 1.28
C ALA A 211 17.71 2.13 2.33
N SER A 212 18.99 2.27 1.90
CA SER A 212 20.12 2.42 2.83
C SER A 212 20.00 3.68 3.70
N ARG A 213 19.58 4.82 3.13
CA ARG A 213 19.35 6.05 3.90
C ARG A 213 18.18 5.92 4.88
N LEU A 214 17.17 5.11 4.55
CA LEU A 214 16.01 4.85 5.41
C LEU A 214 16.27 3.79 6.48
N GLY A 215 17.47 3.21 6.51
CA GLY A 215 17.91 2.31 7.57
C GLY A 215 18.12 0.85 7.17
N ALA A 216 18.20 0.51 5.88
CA ALA A 216 18.68 -0.81 5.48
C ALA A 216 20.18 -0.94 5.79
N ASP A 217 20.59 -2.07 6.37
CA ASP A 217 22.02 -2.36 6.63
C ASP A 217 22.74 -2.80 5.36
N GLU A 218 22.02 -3.54 4.51
CA GLU A 218 22.58 -4.10 3.28
C GLU A 218 21.53 -4.02 2.16
N VAL A 219 22.00 -3.80 0.96
CA VAL A 219 21.21 -3.94 -0.25
C VAL A 219 21.74 -5.12 -1.07
N VAL A 220 20.83 -5.92 -1.60
CA VAL A 220 21.13 -7.10 -2.40
C VAL A 220 20.55 -6.91 -3.79
N ILE A 221 21.41 -6.96 -4.80
CA ILE A 221 20.99 -6.81 -6.20
C ILE A 221 20.72 -8.20 -6.77
N ALA A 222 19.50 -8.38 -7.31
CA ALA A 222 19.09 -9.59 -7.99
C ALA A 222 19.63 -9.54 -9.45
N GLU A 223 20.74 -10.21 -9.68
CA GLU A 223 21.34 -10.38 -11.01
C GLU A 223 21.08 -11.80 -11.53
N SER A 224 21.24 -12.00 -12.86
CA SER A 224 21.01 -13.30 -13.50
C SER A 224 21.87 -14.42 -12.92
N ASP A 225 23.09 -14.10 -12.47
CA ASP A 225 24.09 -15.09 -12.08
C ASP A 225 24.19 -15.27 -10.56
N ILE A 226 23.56 -14.38 -9.78
CA ILE A 226 23.65 -14.41 -8.31
C ILE A 226 22.24 -14.45 -7.74
N SER A 227 21.85 -15.58 -7.13
CA SER A 227 20.58 -15.69 -6.42
C SER A 227 20.56 -14.78 -5.20
N PRO A 228 19.58 -13.86 -5.08
CA PRO A 228 19.39 -13.05 -3.87
C PRO A 228 19.31 -13.88 -2.58
N ALA A 229 18.71 -15.06 -2.66
CA ALA A 229 18.65 -15.98 -1.53
C ALA A 229 20.04 -16.45 -1.08
N ARG A 230 20.95 -16.69 -2.03
CA ARG A 230 22.35 -17.03 -1.71
C ARG A 230 23.03 -15.85 -1.04
N SER A 231 22.92 -14.64 -1.56
CA SER A 231 23.53 -13.44 -0.99
C SER A 231 23.05 -13.18 0.44
N VAL A 232 21.72 -13.27 0.69
CA VAL A 232 21.16 -13.14 2.05
C VAL A 232 21.71 -14.22 2.99
N ARG A 233 21.88 -15.46 2.52
CA ARG A 233 22.49 -16.53 3.31
C ARG A 233 23.95 -16.25 3.62
N GLU A 234 24.73 -15.79 2.66
CA GLU A 234 26.15 -15.41 2.87
C GLU A 234 26.28 -14.30 3.92
N LEU A 235 25.46 -13.23 3.80
CA LEU A 235 25.40 -12.13 4.77
C LEU A 235 24.97 -12.56 6.18
N THR A 236 24.28 -13.69 6.29
CA THR A 236 23.80 -14.28 7.55
C THR A 236 24.60 -15.51 7.97
N LYS A 237 25.82 -15.72 7.41
CA LYS A 237 26.70 -16.88 7.71
C LYS A 237 25.99 -18.22 7.47
N GLY A 238 25.25 -18.34 6.38
CA GLY A 238 24.51 -19.53 5.97
C GLY A 238 23.13 -19.70 6.60
N ARG A 239 22.75 -18.86 7.56
CA ARG A 239 21.51 -19.00 8.34
C ARG A 239 20.26 -18.66 7.53
N GLY A 240 20.24 -17.52 6.84
CA GLY A 240 19.06 -16.89 6.22
C GLY A 240 18.35 -15.88 7.14
N ALA A 241 17.35 -15.19 6.62
CA ALA A 241 16.57 -14.17 7.33
C ALA A 241 15.52 -14.80 8.27
N ASP A 242 15.28 -14.16 9.42
CA ASP A 242 14.25 -14.58 10.39
C ASP A 242 12.82 -14.32 9.85
N LEU A 243 12.66 -13.19 9.18
CA LEU A 243 11.43 -12.75 8.51
C LEU A 243 11.77 -12.25 7.11
N VAL A 244 11.01 -12.68 6.11
CA VAL A 244 11.06 -12.14 4.75
C VAL A 244 9.71 -11.54 4.41
N VAL A 245 9.69 -10.31 3.88
CA VAL A 245 8.46 -9.65 3.43
C VAL A 245 8.60 -9.28 1.96
N GLU A 246 7.71 -9.80 1.11
CA GLU A 246 7.76 -9.68 -0.32
C GLU A 246 6.71 -8.68 -0.81
N PHE A 247 7.15 -7.63 -1.53
CA PHE A 247 6.32 -6.58 -2.12
C PHE A 247 6.53 -6.39 -3.63
N ALA A 248 7.39 -7.17 -4.27
CA ALA A 248 7.65 -7.06 -5.70
C ALA A 248 6.55 -7.70 -6.56
N GLY A 249 5.89 -8.74 -6.05
CA GLY A 249 4.73 -9.37 -6.70
C GLY A 249 5.06 -10.22 -7.92
N THR A 250 6.31 -10.64 -8.11
CA THR A 250 6.70 -11.56 -9.18
C THR A 250 6.84 -13.00 -8.67
N SER A 251 6.68 -13.99 -9.56
CA SER A 251 6.86 -15.40 -9.20
C SER A 251 8.26 -15.68 -8.66
N ASP A 252 9.29 -15.07 -9.29
CA ASP A 252 10.67 -15.23 -8.87
C ASP A 252 10.94 -14.59 -7.51
N ALA A 253 10.40 -13.39 -7.24
CA ALA A 253 10.51 -12.74 -5.94
C ALA A 253 9.88 -13.59 -4.83
N GLY A 254 8.70 -14.17 -5.09
CA GLY A 254 8.05 -15.09 -4.16
C GLY A 254 8.88 -16.34 -3.89
N LYS A 255 9.45 -16.97 -4.93
CA LYS A 255 10.35 -18.12 -4.79
C LYS A 255 11.59 -17.77 -3.98
N GLN A 256 12.29 -16.70 -4.38
CA GLN A 256 13.49 -16.24 -3.68
C GLN A 256 13.21 -15.91 -2.21
N SER A 257 12.03 -15.35 -1.90
CA SER A 257 11.63 -15.04 -0.54
C SER A 257 11.55 -16.30 0.35
N LEU A 258 11.03 -17.41 -0.17
CA LEU A 258 11.00 -18.67 0.55
C LEU A 258 12.43 -19.22 0.79
N GLU A 259 13.29 -19.10 -0.23
CA GLU A 259 14.67 -19.59 -0.16
C GLU A 259 15.58 -18.71 0.72
N MET A 260 15.29 -17.41 0.90
CA MET A 260 16.03 -16.51 1.80
C MET A 260 15.77 -16.79 3.27
N ALA A 261 14.60 -17.34 3.60
CA ALA A 261 14.23 -17.56 4.99
C ALA A 261 15.12 -18.62 5.66
N ARG A 262 15.44 -18.40 6.93
CA ARG A 262 16.10 -19.44 7.74
C ARG A 262 15.17 -20.60 8.04
N ARG A 263 15.70 -21.73 8.49
CA ARG A 263 14.87 -22.80 9.06
C ARG A 263 14.05 -22.28 10.25
N GLY A 264 12.74 -22.58 10.25
CA GLY A 264 11.76 -22.03 11.18
C GLY A 264 11.49 -20.52 10.99
N GLY A 265 11.86 -19.96 9.84
CA GLY A 265 11.61 -18.56 9.48
C GLY A 265 10.17 -18.31 9.04
N ARG A 266 9.86 -17.04 8.85
CA ARG A 266 8.54 -16.55 8.45
C ARG A 266 8.67 -15.81 7.11
N VAL A 267 7.70 -16.03 6.23
CA VAL A 267 7.64 -15.35 4.93
C VAL A 267 6.25 -14.76 4.74
N VAL A 268 6.18 -13.47 4.39
CA VAL A 268 4.94 -12.80 4.03
C VAL A 268 4.96 -12.47 2.55
N LEU A 269 3.96 -12.93 1.82
CA LEU A 269 3.74 -12.62 0.41
C LEU A 269 2.64 -11.56 0.33
N ALA A 270 2.99 -10.34 -0.07
CA ALA A 270 2.10 -9.19 -0.12
C ALA A 270 2.07 -8.48 -1.48
N GLY A 271 3.03 -8.74 -2.37
CA GLY A 271 3.14 -8.07 -3.67
C GLY A 271 2.24 -8.64 -4.76
N ALA A 272 1.98 -9.94 -4.75
CA ALA A 272 1.25 -10.63 -5.82
C ALA A 272 -0.26 -10.58 -5.61
N THR A 273 -0.91 -9.57 -6.16
CA THR A 273 -2.37 -9.38 -6.02
C THR A 273 -3.17 -9.70 -7.29
N SER A 274 -2.50 -9.97 -8.41
CA SER A 274 -3.17 -10.28 -9.69
C SER A 274 -3.30 -11.79 -9.88
N PRO A 275 -4.46 -12.28 -10.38
CA PRO A 275 -4.63 -13.67 -10.78
C PRO A 275 -3.61 -14.11 -11.83
N GLY A 276 -3.33 -15.43 -11.92
CA GLY A 276 -2.42 -16.01 -12.91
C GLY A 276 -0.93 -15.90 -12.58
N ARG A 277 -0.56 -15.40 -11.40
CA ARG A 277 0.81 -15.47 -10.90
C ARG A 277 1.00 -16.79 -10.15
N GLU A 278 1.75 -17.69 -10.74
CA GLU A 278 2.06 -18.99 -10.16
C GLU A 278 3.39 -18.96 -9.40
N LEU A 279 3.45 -19.67 -8.28
CA LEU A 279 4.66 -19.86 -7.49
C LEU A 279 5.18 -21.29 -7.71
N ASN A 280 6.20 -21.43 -8.57
CA ASN A 280 6.87 -22.71 -8.79
C ASN A 280 8.01 -22.89 -7.78
N VAL A 281 7.76 -23.66 -6.73
CA VAL A 281 8.73 -23.94 -5.67
C VAL A 281 8.71 -25.43 -5.29
N ASP A 282 9.89 -25.99 -4.98
CA ASP A 282 9.97 -27.30 -4.35
C ASP A 282 9.36 -27.21 -2.94
N LEU A 283 8.29 -27.96 -2.69
CA LEU A 283 7.60 -27.99 -1.40
C LEU A 283 8.54 -28.38 -0.24
N SER A 284 9.64 -29.08 -0.53
CA SER A 284 10.64 -29.41 0.50
C SER A 284 11.28 -28.17 1.11
N VAL A 285 11.33 -27.05 0.42
CA VAL A 285 11.80 -25.77 0.96
C VAL A 285 10.93 -25.35 2.15
N ILE A 286 9.61 -25.47 2.02
CA ILE A 286 8.66 -25.12 3.09
C ILE A 286 8.68 -26.19 4.18
N VAL A 287 8.53 -27.47 3.80
CA VAL A 287 8.38 -28.57 4.76
C VAL A 287 9.66 -28.80 5.57
N ARG A 288 10.81 -28.98 4.90
CA ARG A 288 12.10 -29.19 5.58
C ARG A 288 12.66 -27.91 6.20
N GLY A 289 12.32 -26.75 5.61
CA GLY A 289 12.58 -25.43 6.17
C GLY A 289 11.74 -25.13 7.40
N HIS A 290 10.63 -25.86 7.63
CA HIS A 290 9.64 -25.59 8.69
C HIS A 290 9.20 -24.12 8.65
N LEU A 291 8.94 -23.62 7.42
CA LEU A 291 8.60 -22.22 7.21
C LEU A 291 7.12 -21.96 7.53
N SER A 292 6.86 -20.77 8.10
CA SER A 292 5.51 -20.21 8.20
C SER A 292 5.33 -19.23 7.04
N VAL A 293 4.38 -19.48 6.14
CA VAL A 293 4.11 -18.64 4.98
C VAL A 293 2.75 -17.98 5.15
N PHE A 294 2.70 -16.66 4.99
CA PHE A 294 1.52 -15.84 5.18
C PHE A 294 1.19 -15.05 3.91
N GLY A 295 -0.09 -14.98 3.54
CA GLY A 295 -0.59 -13.99 2.60
C GLY A 295 -0.98 -12.72 3.34
N SER A 296 -0.78 -11.55 2.72
CA SER A 296 -1.24 -10.27 3.23
C SER A 296 -1.88 -9.44 2.12
N VAL A 297 -3.06 -8.86 2.40
CA VAL A 297 -3.78 -7.98 1.48
C VAL A 297 -4.48 -6.88 2.28
N ALA A 298 -4.40 -5.64 1.80
CA ALA A 298 -4.99 -4.47 2.45
C ALA A 298 -4.66 -4.41 3.96
N ASN A 299 -5.49 -3.81 4.77
CA ASN A 299 -5.30 -3.73 6.22
C ASN A 299 -6.65 -3.55 6.95
N PRO A 300 -6.79 -3.97 8.21
CA PRO A 300 -7.92 -3.61 9.06
C PRO A 300 -7.79 -2.17 9.61
N GLN A 301 -8.91 -1.53 9.87
CA GLN A 301 -9.03 -0.11 10.27
C GLN A 301 -8.15 0.35 11.45
N SER A 302 -7.94 -0.52 12.43
CA SER A 302 -7.08 -0.24 13.56
C SER A 302 -5.61 0.00 13.16
N ILE A 303 -5.20 -0.58 12.04
CA ILE A 303 -3.83 -0.48 11.55
C ILE A 303 -3.56 0.89 10.90
N SER A 304 -4.50 1.44 10.13
CA SER A 304 -4.37 2.77 9.54
C SER A 304 -4.19 3.87 10.61
N ARG A 305 -4.88 3.76 11.74
CA ARG A 305 -4.68 4.68 12.87
C ARG A 305 -3.26 4.58 13.45
N ARG A 306 -2.74 3.36 13.57
CA ARG A 306 -1.36 3.14 14.05
C ARG A 306 -0.33 3.66 13.06
N ALA A 307 -0.59 3.53 11.76
CA ALA A 307 0.24 4.12 10.71
C ALA A 307 0.39 5.64 10.92
N ASN A 308 -0.72 6.35 11.14
CA ASN A 308 -0.70 7.78 11.42
C ASN A 308 0.11 8.12 12.69
N VAL A 309 -0.01 7.32 13.75
CA VAL A 309 0.79 7.50 14.98
C VAL A 309 2.28 7.28 14.72
N MET A 310 2.67 6.31 13.88
CA MET A 310 4.08 6.08 13.55
C MET A 310 4.68 7.26 12.79
N MET A 311 3.95 7.83 11.82
CA MET A 311 4.36 9.06 11.15
C MET A 311 4.49 10.23 12.14
N GLN A 312 3.49 10.43 13.01
CA GLN A 312 3.53 11.49 14.02
C GLN A 312 4.72 11.39 14.97
N LYS A 313 5.10 10.17 15.34
CA LYS A 313 6.24 9.93 16.24
C LYS A 313 7.60 9.98 15.54
N GLY A 314 7.63 10.25 14.23
CA GLY A 314 8.86 10.22 13.44
C GLY A 314 9.50 8.84 13.32
N LEU A 315 8.74 7.78 13.60
CA LEU A 315 9.21 6.40 13.43
C LEU A 315 9.24 5.98 11.95
N VAL A 316 8.42 6.65 11.14
CA VAL A 316 8.37 6.52 9.67
C VAL A 316 8.31 7.91 9.07
N ASP A 317 9.31 8.25 8.25
CA ASP A 317 9.33 9.47 7.43
C ASP A 317 8.91 9.10 6.00
N VAL A 318 7.79 9.66 5.56
CA VAL A 318 7.24 9.43 4.22
C VAL A 318 7.74 10.45 3.20
N THR A 319 8.33 11.55 3.67
CA THR A 319 8.76 12.68 2.82
C THR A 319 9.72 12.25 1.70
N PRO A 320 10.75 11.40 1.96
CA PRO A 320 11.66 10.98 0.90
C PRO A 320 11.04 10.10 -0.19
N LEU A 321 9.82 9.60 0.03
CA LEU A 321 9.09 8.79 -0.94
C LEU A 321 8.31 9.64 -1.93
N ILE A 322 8.03 10.91 -1.61
CA ILE A 322 7.40 11.87 -2.52
C ILE A 322 8.49 12.40 -3.46
N THR A 323 8.60 11.81 -4.63
CA THR A 323 9.67 12.15 -5.58
C THR A 323 9.29 13.24 -6.57
N HIS A 324 7.99 13.41 -6.79
CA HIS A 324 7.43 14.38 -7.72
C HIS A 324 6.12 14.93 -7.19
N GLU A 325 5.85 16.20 -7.53
CA GLU A 325 4.60 16.90 -7.19
C GLU A 325 4.05 17.55 -8.46
N LEU A 326 2.79 17.28 -8.78
CA LEU A 326 2.12 17.76 -9.99
C LEU A 326 0.67 18.13 -9.67
N PRO A 327 0.08 19.13 -10.36
CA PRO A 327 -1.35 19.39 -10.29
C PRO A 327 -2.12 18.24 -10.96
N LEU A 328 -3.39 18.02 -10.57
CA LEU A 328 -4.25 16.98 -11.16
C LEU A 328 -4.42 17.19 -12.67
N SER A 329 -4.39 18.44 -13.15
CA SER A 329 -4.42 18.77 -14.57
C SER A 329 -3.27 18.17 -15.39
N GLU A 330 -2.17 17.80 -14.74
CA GLU A 330 -1.02 17.13 -15.38
C GLU A 330 -1.06 15.59 -15.22
N PHE A 331 -2.23 15.02 -14.98
CA PHE A 331 -2.40 13.58 -14.81
C PHE A 331 -1.76 12.77 -15.94
N LEU A 332 -1.88 13.20 -17.19
CA LEU A 332 -1.26 12.52 -18.33
C LEU A 332 0.27 12.41 -18.19
N SER A 333 0.90 13.48 -17.71
CA SER A 333 2.35 13.50 -17.48
C SER A 333 2.73 12.54 -16.33
N ALA A 334 2.03 12.63 -15.22
CA ALA A 334 2.21 11.74 -14.06
C ALA A 334 1.98 10.26 -14.45
N TRP A 335 0.95 9.97 -15.24
CA TRP A 335 0.66 8.64 -15.73
C TRP A 335 1.80 8.05 -16.57
N LYS A 336 2.35 8.85 -17.50
CA LYS A 336 3.51 8.44 -18.29
C LYS A 336 4.74 8.17 -17.43
N MET A 337 4.96 9.00 -16.41
CA MET A 337 6.06 8.80 -15.47
C MET A 337 5.92 7.48 -14.72
N VAL A 338 4.74 7.16 -14.20
CA VAL A 338 4.49 5.90 -13.48
C VAL A 338 4.63 4.69 -14.41
N THR A 339 3.97 4.71 -15.56
CA THR A 339 3.88 3.52 -16.45
C THR A 339 5.17 3.24 -17.19
N LYS A 340 5.99 4.26 -17.47
CA LYS A 340 7.27 4.16 -18.19
C LYS A 340 8.50 4.35 -17.30
N ARG A 341 8.31 4.48 -15.99
CA ARG A 341 9.38 4.79 -14.99
C ARG A 341 10.23 6.00 -15.36
N ILE A 342 9.65 7.02 -16.01
CA ILE A 342 10.38 8.24 -16.38
C ILE A 342 10.73 9.02 -15.11
N GLY A 343 12.04 9.23 -14.87
CA GLY A 343 12.53 9.88 -13.65
C GLY A 343 12.55 8.96 -12.41
N ASP A 344 12.20 7.69 -12.58
CA ASP A 344 12.10 6.68 -11.51
C ASP A 344 11.22 7.12 -10.32
N PRO A 345 9.94 7.44 -10.54
CA PRO A 345 9.06 7.91 -9.48
C PRO A 345 8.80 6.81 -8.45
N ILE A 346 8.77 7.19 -7.16
CA ILE A 346 8.33 6.31 -6.07
C ILE A 346 6.86 6.64 -5.77
N ARG A 347 6.58 7.90 -5.42
CA ARG A 347 5.23 8.48 -5.35
C ARG A 347 5.24 9.82 -6.07
N ILE A 348 4.26 9.98 -6.93
CA ILE A 348 3.94 11.28 -7.54
C ILE A 348 2.74 11.82 -6.77
N MET A 349 2.98 12.83 -5.96
CA MET A 349 1.89 13.51 -5.27
C MET A 349 1.17 14.44 -6.24
N MET A 350 -0.14 14.31 -6.30
CA MET A 350 -0.99 15.14 -7.13
C MET A 350 -1.88 16.02 -6.26
N HIS A 351 -2.05 17.25 -6.70
CA HIS A 351 -2.91 18.25 -6.05
C HIS A 351 -4.09 18.55 -6.97
N PRO A 352 -5.31 18.22 -6.57
CA PRO A 352 -6.52 18.60 -7.30
C PRO A 352 -6.74 20.10 -7.32
#